data_2f9a4ee3678ae56b670069a531a4710f
#
_entry.id   2f9a4ee3678ae56b670069a531a4710f
#
_cell.length_a   1.000
_cell.length_b   1.000
_cell.length_c   1.000
_cell.angle_alpha   90.00
_cell.angle_beta   90.00
_cell.angle_gamma   90.00
#
_symmetry.space_group_name_H-M   'P 1'
#
loop_
_entity.id
_entity.type
_entity.pdbx_description
1 polymer ?
#
loop_
_entity_poly.entity_id
_entity_poly.type
_entity_poly.pdbx_seq_one_letter_code
_entity_poly.pdbx_strand_id
1 'polypeptide(L)'
;MIENKVKEKWKSKKVVLNSFLSIPNTFTAEIMSEQGYDALTIDYQHGMIGFNDLFTMLQSIRHSGVTPICRVSGLDHAVISKVMDAGFISSIRPIK
;
A
#
# COMPACT_ATOMS: atom_id res chain seq x y z
N MET A 1 5.84 2.09 -14.47
CA MET A 1 6.39 2.10 -13.11
C MET A 1 5.66 3.14 -12.26
N ILE A 2 5.34 2.80 -11.03
CA ILE A 2 4.66 3.74 -10.12
C ILE A 2 5.71 4.67 -9.52
N GLU A 3 5.47 5.96 -9.60
CA GLU A 3 6.35 6.95 -8.99
C GLU A 3 6.19 6.97 -7.49
N ASN A 4 7.29 7.18 -6.77
CA ASN A 4 7.24 7.32 -5.34
C ASN A 4 7.01 8.79 -4.94
N LYS A 5 5.76 9.22 -5.03
CA LYS A 5 5.35 10.59 -4.71
C LYS A 5 5.49 10.92 -3.23
N VAL A 6 5.38 9.92 -2.36
CA VAL A 6 5.57 10.08 -0.93
C VAL A 6 7.01 10.50 -0.64
N LYS A 7 7.97 9.83 -1.26
CA LYS A 7 9.39 10.17 -1.10
C LYS A 7 9.69 11.56 -1.62
N GLU A 8 9.08 11.95 -2.73
CA GLU A 8 9.23 13.30 -3.27
C GLU A 8 8.70 14.36 -2.31
N LYS A 9 7.54 14.13 -1.71
CA LYS A 9 6.96 15.03 -0.73
C LYS A 9 7.82 15.14 0.52
N TRP A 10 8.37 14.06 1.00
CA TRP A 10 9.28 14.07 2.14
C TRP A 10 10.54 14.90 1.86
N LYS A 11 11.11 14.76 0.67
CA LYS A 11 12.25 15.58 0.26
C LYS A 11 11.92 17.05 0.22
N SER A 12 10.70 17.41 -0.16
CA SER A 12 10.22 18.80 -0.20
C SER A 12 9.71 19.28 1.14
N LYS A 13 9.75 18.47 2.19
CA LYS A 13 9.23 18.76 3.53
C LYS A 13 7.73 19.07 3.55
N LYS A 14 6.98 18.46 2.64
CA LYS A 14 5.51 18.57 2.61
C LYS A 14 4.88 17.49 3.46
N VAL A 15 3.66 17.78 3.94
CA VAL A 15 2.87 16.80 4.71
C VAL A 15 2.43 15.66 3.80
N VAL A 16 2.55 14.44 4.29
CA VAL A 16 2.09 13.23 3.60
C VAL A 16 0.88 12.67 4.36
N LEU A 17 -0.23 12.50 3.64
CA LEU A 17 -1.45 11.89 4.18
C LEU A 17 -1.52 10.43 3.76
N ASN A 18 -1.63 9.55 4.74
CA ASN A 18 -1.75 8.11 4.52
C ASN A 18 -2.98 7.57 5.21
N SER A 19 -3.61 6.56 4.62
CA SER A 19 -4.69 5.82 5.25
C SER A 19 -4.46 4.32 5.09
N PHE A 20 -5.13 3.51 5.93
CA PHE A 20 -4.99 2.06 5.93
C PHE A 20 -6.22 1.41 5.31
N LEU A 21 -5.99 0.35 4.54
CA LEU A 21 -7.02 -0.52 3.99
C LEU A 21 -6.89 -1.88 4.68
N SER A 22 -7.89 -2.24 5.48
CA SER A 22 -7.87 -3.49 6.26
C SER A 22 -8.95 -4.49 5.82
N ILE A 23 -9.78 -4.11 4.85
CA ILE A 23 -10.87 -4.93 4.33
C ILE A 23 -10.51 -5.37 2.91
N PRO A 24 -10.63 -6.66 2.57
CA PRO A 24 -10.28 -7.16 1.24
C PRO A 24 -11.39 -6.85 0.21
N ASN A 25 -11.57 -5.59 -0.10
CA ASN A 25 -12.61 -5.11 -0.99
C ASN A 25 -12.03 -4.10 -1.99
N THR A 26 -12.05 -4.46 -3.26
CA THR A 26 -11.49 -3.64 -4.32
C THR A 26 -12.27 -2.36 -4.55
N PHE A 27 -13.59 -2.38 -4.35
CA PHE A 27 -14.42 -1.19 -4.50
C PHE A 27 -14.09 -0.14 -3.44
N THR A 28 -13.95 -0.58 -2.19
CA THR A 28 -13.54 0.31 -1.09
C THR A 28 -12.14 0.88 -1.36
N ALA A 29 -11.22 0.05 -1.82
CA ALA A 29 -9.87 0.48 -2.15
C ALA A 29 -9.88 1.55 -3.25
N GLU A 30 -10.67 1.35 -4.28
CA GLU A 30 -10.79 2.29 -5.38
C GLU A 30 -11.34 3.63 -4.90
N ILE A 31 -12.41 3.62 -4.11
CA ILE A 31 -13.00 4.84 -3.55
C ILE A 31 -11.97 5.58 -2.70
N MET A 32 -11.29 4.88 -1.81
CA MET A 32 -10.29 5.49 -0.93
C MET A 32 -9.13 6.10 -1.73
N SER A 33 -8.75 5.48 -2.84
CA SER A 33 -7.67 5.98 -3.68
C SER A 33 -7.98 7.33 -4.32
N GLU A 34 -9.24 7.71 -4.40
CA GLU A 34 -9.69 8.96 -5.01
C GLU A 34 -9.95 10.07 -4.01
N GLN A 35 -9.70 9.85 -2.71
CA GLN A 35 -10.03 10.80 -1.65
C GLN A 35 -8.93 11.83 -1.34
N GLY A 36 -7.84 11.82 -2.09
CA GLY A 36 -6.78 12.82 -1.91
C GLY A 36 -5.66 12.38 -0.98
N TYR A 37 -5.60 11.12 -0.58
CA TYR A 37 -4.47 10.60 0.17
C TYR A 37 -3.21 10.54 -0.71
N ASP A 38 -2.06 10.74 -0.12
CA ASP A 38 -0.77 10.59 -0.80
C ASP A 38 -0.36 9.12 -0.88
N ALA A 39 -0.73 8.35 0.13
CA ALA A 39 -0.43 6.92 0.20
C ALA A 39 -1.61 6.15 0.78
N LEU A 40 -1.74 4.90 0.37
CA LEU A 40 -2.65 3.95 0.98
C LEU A 40 -1.83 2.72 1.39
N THR A 41 -1.94 2.35 2.66
CA THR A 41 -1.27 1.17 3.20
C THR A 41 -2.27 0.03 3.30
N ILE A 42 -2.03 -1.04 2.56
CA ILE A 42 -2.84 -2.26 2.64
C ILE A 42 -2.29 -3.10 3.78
N ASP A 43 -3.16 -3.43 4.73
CA ASP A 43 -2.78 -4.17 5.93
C ASP A 43 -2.86 -5.67 5.66
N TYR A 44 -1.71 -6.26 5.36
CA TYR A 44 -1.56 -7.69 5.12
C TYR A 44 -1.17 -8.46 6.39
N GLN A 45 -0.95 -7.74 7.49
CA GLN A 45 -0.43 -8.32 8.73
C GLN A 45 -1.44 -9.17 9.50
N HIS A 46 -2.70 -8.77 9.55
CA HIS A 46 -3.70 -9.35 10.46
C HIS A 46 -4.69 -10.30 9.80
N GLY A 47 -4.31 -10.92 8.71
CA GLY A 47 -4.98 -12.12 8.21
C GLY A 47 -6.33 -11.98 7.52
N MET A 48 -6.91 -10.79 7.45
CA MET A 48 -8.17 -10.62 6.73
C MET A 48 -7.99 -10.49 5.22
N ILE A 49 -6.79 -10.15 4.78
CA ILE A 49 -6.46 -9.95 3.38
C ILE A 49 -5.49 -11.05 2.94
N GLY A 50 -5.89 -11.85 1.97
CA GLY A 50 -5.00 -12.84 1.36
C GLY A 50 -4.13 -12.23 0.26
N PHE A 51 -3.16 -12.98 -0.24
CA PHE A 51 -2.25 -12.46 -1.25
C PHE A 51 -2.97 -12.07 -2.56
N ASN A 52 -3.96 -12.86 -2.97
CA ASN A 52 -4.75 -12.54 -4.16
C ASN A 52 -5.55 -11.26 -3.98
N ASP A 53 -6.11 -11.03 -2.79
CA ASP A 53 -6.82 -9.80 -2.46
C ASP A 53 -5.89 -8.60 -2.52
N LEU A 54 -4.69 -8.77 -1.99
CA LEU A 54 -3.65 -7.74 -2.02
C LEU A 54 -3.36 -7.29 -3.46
N PHE A 55 -3.21 -8.27 -4.35
CA PHE A 55 -2.91 -8.01 -5.74
C PHE A 55 -4.05 -7.28 -6.45
N THR A 56 -5.30 -7.73 -6.23
CA THR A 56 -6.46 -7.11 -6.87
C THR A 56 -6.73 -5.70 -6.30
N MET A 57 -6.50 -5.51 -5.01
CA MET A 57 -6.61 -4.17 -4.40
C MET A 57 -5.57 -3.22 -4.98
N LEU A 58 -4.33 -3.69 -5.16
CA LEU A 58 -3.29 -2.89 -5.81
C LEU A 58 -3.72 -2.46 -7.21
N GLN A 59 -4.28 -3.38 -7.99
CA GLN A 59 -4.76 -3.07 -9.33
C GLN A 59 -5.86 -2.01 -9.31
N SER A 60 -6.75 -2.05 -8.32
CA SER A 60 -7.88 -1.11 -8.22
C SER A 60 -7.45 0.31 -7.88
N ILE A 61 -6.30 0.49 -7.22
CA ILE A 61 -5.81 1.83 -6.82
C ILE A 61 -4.72 2.37 -7.75
N ARG A 62 -4.24 1.56 -8.68
CA ARG A 62 -3.09 1.88 -9.52
C ARG A 62 -3.24 3.17 -10.33
N HIS A 63 -4.43 3.46 -10.81
CA HIS A 63 -4.69 4.59 -11.70
C HIS A 63 -4.86 5.93 -10.99
N SER A 64 -5.02 5.92 -9.69
CA SER A 64 -5.27 7.15 -8.92
C SER A 64 -4.03 8.01 -8.71
N GLY A 65 -2.84 7.42 -8.86
CA GLY A 65 -1.58 8.09 -8.54
C GLY A 65 -1.19 8.02 -7.07
N VAL A 66 -2.01 7.37 -6.22
CA VAL A 66 -1.67 7.17 -4.82
C VAL A 66 -0.47 6.21 -4.71
N THR A 67 0.39 6.43 -3.72
CA THR A 67 1.53 5.54 -3.47
C THR A 67 1.06 4.30 -2.70
N PRO A 68 1.19 3.10 -3.28
CA PRO A 68 0.77 1.88 -2.60
C PRO A 68 1.84 1.38 -1.64
N ILE A 69 1.46 1.15 -0.40
CA ILE A 69 2.32 0.62 0.66
C ILE A 69 1.63 -0.63 1.21
N CYS A 70 2.43 -1.61 1.62
CA CYS A 70 1.90 -2.83 2.23
C CYS A 70 2.51 -3.04 3.60
N ARG A 71 1.67 -3.31 4.61
CA ARG A 71 2.14 -3.68 5.93
C ARG A 71 2.17 -5.20 6.04
N VAL A 72 3.36 -5.75 6.23
CA VAL A 72 3.59 -7.20 6.35
C VAL A 72 3.95 -7.55 7.78
N SER A 73 3.73 -8.82 8.16
CA SER A 73 4.12 -9.31 9.47
C SER A 73 5.57 -9.77 9.46
N GLY A 74 6.34 -9.33 10.45
CA GLY A 74 7.70 -9.81 10.70
C GLY A 74 8.69 -9.52 9.58
N LEU A 75 9.76 -10.33 9.55
CA LEU A 75 10.90 -10.20 8.65
C LEU A 75 10.93 -11.33 7.60
N ASP A 76 9.79 -11.72 7.08
CA ASP A 76 9.76 -12.77 6.04
C ASP A 76 10.16 -12.16 4.70
N HIS A 77 11.42 -12.39 4.30
CA HIS A 77 11.96 -11.87 3.06
C HIS A 77 11.21 -12.39 1.82
N ALA A 78 10.67 -13.60 1.88
CA ALA A 78 9.90 -14.15 0.77
C ALA A 78 8.61 -13.37 0.55
N VAL A 79 7.90 -13.03 1.63
CA VAL A 79 6.67 -12.22 1.55
C VAL A 79 7.00 -10.81 1.09
N ILE A 80 8.04 -10.20 1.63
CA ILE A 80 8.46 -8.85 1.24
C ILE A 80 8.79 -8.81 -0.25
N SER A 81 9.54 -9.77 -0.76
CA SER A 81 9.89 -9.85 -2.18
C SER A 81 8.65 -9.99 -3.05
N LYS A 82 7.70 -10.84 -2.66
CA LYS A 82 6.44 -11.01 -3.41
C LYS A 82 5.64 -9.69 -3.48
N VAL A 83 5.56 -9.00 -2.36
CA VAL A 83 4.83 -7.73 -2.25
C VAL A 83 5.47 -6.67 -3.16
N MET A 84 6.79 -6.56 -3.12
CA MET A 84 7.51 -5.59 -3.95
C MET A 84 7.37 -5.94 -5.43
N ASP A 85 7.46 -7.22 -5.79
CA ASP A 85 7.31 -7.67 -7.17
C ASP A 85 5.89 -7.42 -7.71
N ALA A 86 4.88 -7.45 -6.83
CA ALA A 86 3.50 -7.16 -7.22
C ALA A 86 3.29 -5.69 -7.59
N GLY A 87 4.20 -4.80 -7.19
CA GLY A 87 4.15 -3.39 -7.57
C GLY A 87 3.97 -2.41 -6.41
N PHE A 88 4.07 -2.85 -5.17
CA PHE A 88 4.07 -1.94 -4.03
C PHE A 88 5.40 -1.17 -3.98
N ILE A 89 5.32 0.10 -3.63
CA ILE A 89 6.50 0.96 -3.55
C ILE A 89 7.31 0.67 -2.29
N SER A 90 6.62 0.31 -1.21
CA SER A 90 7.26 0.09 0.08
C SER A 90 6.50 -0.95 0.88
N SER A 91 7.17 -1.54 1.85
CA SER A 91 6.53 -2.39 2.84
C SER A 91 6.87 -1.89 4.23
N ILE A 92 5.94 -2.08 5.18
CA ILE A 92 6.11 -1.66 6.56
C ILE A 92 6.03 -2.90 7.45
N ARG A 93 6.94 -2.99 8.42
CA ARG A 93 6.91 -4.01 9.47
C ARG A 93 6.42 -3.41 10.76
N PRO A 94 5.74 -4.20 11.62
CA PRO A 94 5.42 -3.70 12.94
C PRO A 94 6.68 -3.50 13.76
N ILE A 95 6.69 -2.46 14.56
CA ILE A 95 7.71 -2.26 15.59
C ILE A 95 7.19 -2.95 16.84
N LYS A 96 8.00 -3.80 17.41
CA LYS A 96 7.66 -4.44 18.67
C LYS A 96 8.13 -3.62 19.84
#